data_724b008f10c76039a22a8e68967ef188
#
_entry.id   724b008f10c76039a22a8e68967ef188
#
_cell.length_a   1.000
_cell.length_b   1.000
_cell.length_c   1.000
_cell.angle_alpha   90.00
_cell.angle_beta   90.00
_cell.angle_gamma   90.00
#
_symmetry.space_group_name_H-M   'P 1'
#
loop_
_entity.id
_entity.type
_entity.pdbx_description
1 polymer ?
#
loop_
_entity_poly.entity_id
_entity_poly.type
_entity_poly.pdbx_seq_one_letter_code
_entity_poly.pdbx_strand_id
1 'polypeptide(L)'
;MRTYFKTLLSAALIGSLFASCNNKQIEIEASVTPLTDYLSNDGSIAITISGGKEPYAIRWSNNQAVAEISNLAAGTYTVTVTDAKGRVGADTIEVTGPDCPVCIDSEGNSYKTTVVNGKAWMAENLRITTNANGDEVKFQQNPDSVELGFLYTWDAAMDGSTDEGAQGLCPDGWHIPTHAELTDLSVALCNDSVVENLINPFDLVYAGFYNGDFQNVGNSASLWSSSKSHDNIWKLYYHKNLKKAFIYYEKPQNAISVRCVKD
;
A
#
# COMPACT_ATOMS: atom_id res chain seq x y z
N MET A 1 10.39 -2.75 -25.50
CA MET A 1 10.18 -4.21 -25.49
C MET A 1 11.52 -4.87 -25.14
N ARG A 2 11.77 -5.17 -23.87
CA ARG A 2 12.96 -5.92 -23.43
C ARG A 2 12.50 -7.12 -22.63
N THR A 3 12.56 -8.28 -23.27
CA THR A 3 12.22 -9.58 -22.74
C THR A 3 13.39 -10.06 -21.85
N TYR A 4 13.16 -10.18 -20.55
CA TYR A 4 14.11 -10.84 -19.66
C TYR A 4 13.81 -12.34 -19.61
N PHE A 5 14.59 -13.12 -20.33
CA PHE A 5 14.69 -14.58 -20.12
C PHE A 5 15.51 -14.83 -18.87
N LYS A 6 14.91 -15.37 -17.82
CA LYS A 6 15.65 -16.01 -16.74
C LYS A 6 15.91 -17.46 -17.15
N THR A 7 17.17 -17.74 -17.42
CA THR A 7 17.70 -19.08 -17.71
C THR A 7 17.56 -19.98 -16.49
N LEU A 8 16.77 -21.04 -16.63
CA LEU A 8 16.76 -22.18 -15.71
C LEU A 8 18.07 -22.96 -15.87
N LEU A 9 18.88 -23.03 -14.83
CA LEU A 9 20.02 -23.91 -14.75
C LEU A 9 19.52 -25.34 -14.43
N SER A 10 19.52 -26.20 -15.42
CA SER A 10 19.30 -27.64 -15.23
C SER A 10 20.57 -28.28 -14.64
N ALA A 11 20.53 -28.73 -13.38
CA ALA A 11 21.53 -29.60 -12.82
C ALA A 11 21.27 -31.04 -13.26
N ALA A 12 22.22 -31.61 -13.95
CA ALA A 12 22.19 -33.00 -14.41
C ALA A 12 22.26 -33.98 -13.21
N LEU A 13 21.32 -34.91 -13.18
CA LEU A 13 21.24 -36.01 -12.22
C LEU A 13 22.28 -37.10 -12.56
N ILE A 14 23.17 -37.36 -11.62
CA ILE A 14 23.94 -38.61 -11.60
C ILE A 14 23.13 -39.64 -10.81
N GLY A 15 22.68 -40.67 -11.47
CA GLY A 15 21.91 -41.73 -10.86
C GLY A 15 22.73 -42.58 -9.88
N SER A 16 22.21 -42.77 -8.69
CA SER A 16 22.49 -43.89 -7.83
C SER A 16 21.17 -44.57 -7.45
N LEU A 17 20.97 -45.78 -8.00
CA LEU A 17 19.92 -46.71 -7.57
C LEU A 17 20.16 -47.09 -6.10
N PHE A 18 19.40 -46.48 -5.18
CA PHE A 18 19.11 -47.11 -3.90
C PHE A 18 17.60 -47.33 -3.83
N ALA A 19 17.21 -48.60 -3.79
CA ALA A 19 15.87 -48.98 -3.37
C ALA A 19 15.69 -48.52 -1.92
N SER A 20 15.05 -47.38 -1.71
CA SER A 20 14.72 -46.83 -0.39
C SER A 20 13.23 -46.73 -0.25
N CYS A 21 12.73 -47.18 0.88
CA CYS A 21 11.35 -47.05 1.37
C CYS A 21 10.70 -45.77 0.92
N ASN A 22 9.50 -45.88 0.35
CA ASN A 22 8.66 -44.83 -0.24
C ASN A 22 8.23 -43.79 0.82
N ASN A 23 9.16 -42.94 1.24
CA ASN A 23 8.90 -41.83 2.16
C ASN A 23 9.15 -40.51 1.43
N LYS A 24 8.52 -40.36 0.23
CA LYS A 24 8.60 -39.11 -0.52
C LYS A 24 8.02 -37.98 0.32
N GLN A 25 8.83 -36.96 0.53
CA GLN A 25 8.39 -35.69 1.11
C GLN A 25 7.31 -35.05 0.23
N ILE A 26 6.41 -34.25 0.83
CA ILE A 26 5.45 -33.49 0.05
C ILE A 26 6.20 -32.37 -0.67
N GLU A 27 6.04 -32.32 -1.98
CA GLU A 27 6.55 -31.25 -2.84
C GLU A 27 5.34 -30.50 -3.41
N ILE A 28 5.41 -29.17 -3.39
CA ILE A 28 4.35 -28.27 -3.87
C ILE A 28 4.94 -27.46 -5.02
N GLU A 29 4.31 -27.54 -6.19
CA GLU A 29 4.63 -26.69 -7.34
C GLU A 29 3.46 -25.73 -7.55
N ALA A 30 3.74 -24.43 -7.67
CA ALA A 30 2.74 -23.40 -7.85
C ALA A 30 2.81 -22.79 -9.26
N SER A 31 1.65 -22.56 -9.86
CA SER A 31 1.46 -21.73 -11.05
C SER A 31 0.67 -20.50 -10.65
N VAL A 32 1.20 -19.31 -10.94
CA VAL A 32 0.60 -18.02 -10.56
C VAL A 32 0.14 -17.28 -11.80
N THR A 33 -1.11 -16.81 -11.78
CA THR A 33 -1.60 -15.80 -12.72
C THR A 33 -1.51 -14.45 -12.02
N PRO A 34 -0.70 -13.51 -12.50
CA PRO A 34 -0.60 -12.17 -11.92
C PRO A 34 -1.86 -11.35 -12.18
N LEU A 35 -2.00 -10.23 -11.48
CA LEU A 35 -3.08 -9.28 -11.71
C LEU A 35 -2.95 -8.63 -13.09
N THR A 36 -4.09 -8.31 -13.73
CA THR A 36 -4.12 -7.58 -14.99
C THR A 36 -3.95 -6.07 -14.81
N ASP A 37 -4.31 -5.55 -13.62
CA ASP A 37 -4.18 -4.14 -13.25
C ASP A 37 -3.78 -4.03 -11.76
N TYR A 38 -3.10 -2.95 -11.38
CA TYR A 38 -2.62 -2.73 -10.00
C TYR A 38 -3.76 -2.60 -8.95
N LEU A 39 -5.01 -2.34 -9.39
CA LEU A 39 -6.21 -2.28 -8.54
C LEU A 39 -7.07 -3.54 -8.65
N SER A 40 -6.76 -4.45 -9.57
CA SER A 40 -7.56 -5.66 -9.76
C SER A 40 -7.35 -6.67 -8.62
N ASN A 41 -8.33 -7.54 -8.44
CA ASN A 41 -8.25 -8.70 -7.55
C ASN A 41 -8.48 -9.97 -8.39
N ASP A 42 -7.88 -10.05 -9.56
CA ASP A 42 -8.09 -11.12 -10.54
C ASP A 42 -6.91 -12.11 -10.60
N GLY A 43 -5.98 -12.00 -9.67
CA GLY A 43 -4.90 -12.96 -9.51
C GLY A 43 -5.40 -14.35 -9.12
N SER A 44 -4.63 -15.38 -9.47
CA SER A 44 -4.90 -16.75 -9.05
C SER A 44 -3.63 -17.55 -8.79
N ILE A 45 -3.74 -18.59 -7.97
CA ILE A 45 -2.69 -19.57 -7.70
C ILE A 45 -3.30 -20.96 -7.86
N ALA A 46 -2.66 -21.80 -8.67
CA ALA A 46 -2.94 -23.23 -8.75
C ALA A 46 -1.73 -24.01 -8.27
N ILE A 47 -1.93 -25.01 -7.38
CA ILE A 47 -0.86 -25.87 -6.89
C ILE A 47 -1.02 -27.30 -7.39
N THR A 48 0.13 -27.91 -7.68
CA THR A 48 0.26 -29.35 -7.94
C THR A 48 1.05 -29.97 -6.80
N ILE A 49 0.52 -31.03 -6.21
CA ILE A 49 1.13 -31.71 -5.06
C ILE A 49 1.70 -33.04 -5.52
N SER A 50 2.95 -33.31 -5.19
CA SER A 50 3.60 -34.58 -5.43
C SER A 50 4.22 -35.13 -4.13
N GLY A 51 4.47 -36.46 -4.12
CA GLY A 51 4.94 -37.14 -2.89
C GLY A 51 3.82 -37.30 -1.86
N GLY A 52 4.15 -37.65 -0.63
CA GLY A 52 3.18 -37.93 0.39
C GLY A 52 2.28 -39.14 0.13
N LYS A 53 1.14 -39.18 0.83
CA LYS A 53 0.06 -40.18 0.64
C LYS A 53 -1.31 -39.47 0.63
N GLU A 54 -2.03 -39.62 -0.48
CA GLU A 54 -3.41 -39.14 -0.57
C GLU A 54 -4.35 -39.79 0.47
N PRO A 55 -5.45 -39.09 0.89
CA PRO A 55 -5.84 -37.76 0.48
C PRO A 55 -5.02 -36.67 1.15
N TYR A 56 -4.94 -35.50 0.48
CA TYR A 56 -4.30 -34.30 1.02
C TYR A 56 -5.34 -33.36 1.63
N ALA A 57 -5.01 -32.77 2.77
CA ALA A 57 -5.73 -31.62 3.34
C ALA A 57 -4.92 -30.34 3.01
N ILE A 58 -5.54 -29.42 2.31
CA ILE A 58 -4.92 -28.13 1.88
C ILE A 58 -5.49 -27.02 2.74
N ARG A 59 -4.64 -26.09 3.16
CA ARG A 59 -5.04 -24.89 3.90
C ARG A 59 -4.18 -23.70 3.47
N TRP A 60 -4.85 -22.64 3.00
CA TRP A 60 -4.24 -21.36 2.66
C TRP A 60 -4.35 -20.34 3.80
N SER A 61 -3.46 -19.34 3.77
CA SER A 61 -3.49 -18.20 4.72
C SER A 61 -4.80 -17.39 4.68
N ASN A 62 -5.50 -17.38 3.54
CA ASN A 62 -6.82 -16.77 3.36
C ASN A 62 -7.99 -17.71 3.73
N ASN A 63 -7.73 -18.82 4.44
CA ASN A 63 -8.68 -19.85 4.87
C ASN A 63 -9.32 -20.70 3.76
N GLN A 64 -8.91 -20.57 2.51
CA GLN A 64 -9.34 -21.48 1.44
C GLN A 64 -8.68 -22.85 1.60
N ALA A 65 -9.33 -23.92 1.08
CA ALA A 65 -8.93 -25.32 1.27
C ALA A 65 -8.97 -26.12 -0.05
N VAL A 66 -8.68 -25.47 -1.15
CA VAL A 66 -8.72 -26.03 -2.52
C VAL A 66 -7.36 -25.88 -3.19
N ALA A 67 -7.11 -26.69 -4.23
CA ALA A 67 -5.82 -26.65 -4.94
C ALA A 67 -5.66 -25.42 -5.85
N GLU A 68 -6.76 -24.76 -6.22
CA GLU A 68 -6.76 -23.55 -7.02
C GLU A 68 -7.56 -22.47 -6.28
N ILE A 69 -6.92 -21.31 -6.05
CA ILE A 69 -7.52 -20.13 -5.43
C ILE A 69 -7.47 -18.97 -6.41
N SER A 70 -8.56 -18.20 -6.48
CA SER A 70 -8.73 -17.09 -7.41
C SER A 70 -9.30 -15.84 -6.71
N ASN A 71 -9.47 -14.75 -7.46
CA ASN A 71 -9.87 -13.44 -6.96
C ASN A 71 -8.89 -12.94 -5.89
N LEU A 72 -7.60 -13.07 -6.16
CA LEU A 72 -6.54 -12.68 -5.25
C LEU A 72 -6.04 -11.27 -5.58
N ALA A 73 -5.86 -10.47 -4.54
CA ALA A 73 -5.08 -9.23 -4.62
C ALA A 73 -3.58 -9.54 -4.73
N ALA A 74 -2.79 -8.53 -5.09
CA ALA A 74 -1.34 -8.63 -4.94
C ALA A 74 -0.97 -8.89 -3.48
N GLY A 75 -0.03 -9.79 -3.24
CA GLY A 75 0.39 -10.15 -1.89
C GLY A 75 0.94 -11.56 -1.79
N THR A 76 1.28 -11.93 -0.57
CA THR A 76 1.91 -13.21 -0.24
C THR A 76 0.88 -14.18 0.34
N TYR A 77 0.81 -15.39 -0.22
CA TYR A 77 -0.12 -16.44 0.19
C TYR A 77 0.68 -17.66 0.63
N THR A 78 0.47 -18.12 1.85
CA THR A 78 1.08 -19.34 2.38
C THR A 78 0.11 -20.51 2.26
N VAL A 79 0.57 -21.63 1.73
CA VAL A 79 -0.19 -22.89 1.69
C VAL A 79 0.47 -23.93 2.59
N THR A 80 -0.37 -24.67 3.29
CA THR A 80 0.02 -25.85 4.08
C THR A 80 -0.73 -27.06 3.56
N VAL A 81 0.00 -28.12 3.23
CA VAL A 81 -0.55 -29.40 2.73
C VAL A 81 -0.23 -30.48 3.75
N THR A 82 -1.25 -31.20 4.21
CA THR A 82 -1.09 -32.33 5.14
C THR A 82 -1.57 -33.60 4.44
N ASP A 83 -0.77 -34.65 4.46
CA ASP A 83 -1.11 -35.93 3.85
C ASP A 83 -1.87 -36.87 4.83
N ALA A 84 -2.36 -38.03 4.32
CA ALA A 84 -3.09 -39.01 5.10
C ALA A 84 -2.27 -39.65 6.24
N LYS A 85 -0.96 -39.47 6.30
CA LYS A 85 -0.08 -39.91 7.38
C LYS A 85 0.31 -38.80 8.35
N GLY A 86 -0.26 -37.57 8.19
CA GLY A 86 0.04 -36.42 9.02
C GLY A 86 1.36 -35.72 8.68
N ARG A 87 2.00 -36.01 7.53
CA ARG A 87 3.17 -35.27 7.06
C ARG A 87 2.73 -33.94 6.49
N VAL A 88 3.53 -32.91 6.72
CA VAL A 88 3.22 -31.53 6.32
C VAL A 88 4.26 -31.02 5.33
N GLY A 89 3.78 -30.41 4.24
CA GLY A 89 4.53 -29.54 3.34
C GLY A 89 3.96 -28.14 3.40
N ALA A 90 4.79 -27.12 3.22
CA ALA A 90 4.33 -25.73 3.16
C ALA A 90 5.13 -24.98 2.12
N ASP A 91 4.49 -23.98 1.50
CA ASP A 91 5.11 -23.06 0.55
C ASP A 91 4.52 -21.67 0.70
N THR A 92 5.27 -20.67 0.23
CA THR A 92 4.89 -19.27 0.27
C THR A 92 5.00 -18.70 -1.13
N ILE A 93 3.86 -18.29 -1.70
CA ILE A 93 3.71 -17.89 -3.09
C ILE A 93 3.31 -16.42 -3.14
N GLU A 94 3.95 -15.64 -3.98
CA GLU A 94 3.66 -14.25 -4.21
C GLU A 94 2.81 -14.07 -5.46
N VAL A 95 1.68 -13.34 -5.34
CA VAL A 95 0.88 -12.84 -6.46
C VAL A 95 1.30 -11.41 -6.71
N THR A 96 1.81 -11.13 -7.90
CA THR A 96 2.23 -9.79 -8.32
C THR A 96 1.27 -9.24 -9.37
N GLY A 97 1.33 -7.94 -9.61
CA GLY A 97 0.63 -7.24 -10.67
C GLY A 97 1.49 -6.15 -11.27
N PRO A 98 0.94 -5.35 -12.19
CA PRO A 98 1.60 -4.15 -12.66
C PRO A 98 1.92 -3.22 -11.50
N ASP A 99 3.01 -2.48 -11.61
CA ASP A 99 3.38 -1.47 -10.61
C ASP A 99 2.28 -0.40 -10.51
N CYS A 100 2.05 0.08 -9.30
CA CYS A 100 1.18 1.23 -9.07
C CYS A 100 1.71 2.42 -9.88
N PRO A 101 0.85 3.22 -10.55
CA PRO A 101 1.31 4.31 -11.42
C PRO A 101 2.11 5.32 -10.60
N VAL A 102 3.23 5.74 -11.14
CA VAL A 102 4.03 6.83 -10.54
C VAL A 102 3.19 8.11 -10.61
N CYS A 103 3.07 8.80 -9.48
CA CYS A 103 2.43 10.11 -9.38
C CYS A 103 3.49 11.18 -9.64
N ILE A 104 3.28 12.04 -10.64
CA ILE A 104 4.21 13.12 -11.01
C ILE A 104 3.44 14.43 -11.03
N ASP A 105 3.92 15.44 -10.30
CA ASP A 105 3.32 16.77 -10.28
C ASP A 105 3.79 17.68 -11.43
N SER A 106 3.24 18.89 -11.48
CA SER A 106 3.55 19.88 -12.55
C SER A 106 5.00 20.38 -12.51
N GLU A 107 5.70 20.23 -11.40
CA GLU A 107 7.13 20.56 -11.26
C GLU A 107 8.04 19.38 -11.64
N GLY A 108 7.47 18.21 -11.96
CA GLY A 108 8.21 16.99 -12.27
C GLY A 108 8.68 16.21 -11.06
N ASN A 109 8.20 16.55 -9.85
CA ASN A 109 8.45 15.71 -8.68
C ASN A 109 7.73 14.39 -8.81
N SER A 110 8.44 13.31 -8.58
CA SER A 110 7.92 11.95 -8.58
C SER A 110 7.61 11.50 -7.16
N TYR A 111 6.45 10.90 -6.96
CA TYR A 111 5.99 10.37 -5.68
C TYR A 111 5.72 8.88 -5.79
N LYS A 112 6.22 8.13 -4.83
CA LYS A 112 5.82 6.72 -4.67
C LYS A 112 4.32 6.64 -4.43
N THR A 113 3.72 5.58 -4.91
CA THR A 113 2.30 5.30 -4.71
C THR A 113 2.10 3.91 -4.13
N THR A 114 0.97 3.71 -3.49
CA THR A 114 0.57 2.42 -2.90
C THR A 114 -0.94 2.25 -3.00
N VAL A 115 -1.41 1.02 -2.90
CA VAL A 115 -2.85 0.73 -2.87
C VAL A 115 -3.31 0.47 -1.45
N VAL A 116 -4.34 1.18 -1.01
CA VAL A 116 -5.02 0.95 0.26
C VAL A 116 -6.52 0.82 0.00
N ASN A 117 -7.10 -0.31 0.39
CA ASN A 117 -8.53 -0.61 0.19
C ASN A 117 -9.02 -0.40 -1.25
N GLY A 118 -8.23 -0.80 -2.25
CA GLY A 118 -8.58 -0.69 -3.66
C GLY A 118 -8.49 0.72 -4.24
N LYS A 119 -7.84 1.66 -3.55
CA LYS A 119 -7.53 3.01 -4.07
C LYS A 119 -6.03 3.25 -4.09
N ALA A 120 -5.53 3.90 -5.14
CA ALA A 120 -4.14 4.32 -5.21
C ALA A 120 -3.94 5.63 -4.44
N TRP A 121 -2.93 5.66 -3.58
CA TRP A 121 -2.56 6.78 -2.73
C TRP A 121 -1.11 7.17 -2.97
N MET A 122 -0.80 8.45 -2.84
CA MET A 122 0.59 8.88 -2.65
C MET A 122 1.14 8.28 -1.35
N ALA A 123 2.29 7.63 -1.44
CA ALA A 123 3.03 7.11 -0.28
C ALA A 123 3.99 8.15 0.34
N GLU A 124 4.12 9.31 -0.29
CA GLU A 124 4.95 10.43 0.15
C GLU A 124 4.11 11.70 0.26
N ASN A 125 4.53 12.63 1.12
CA ASN A 125 3.87 13.92 1.25
C ASN A 125 4.18 14.82 0.04
N LEU A 126 3.18 15.58 -0.39
CA LEU A 126 3.30 16.55 -1.47
C LEU A 126 4.39 17.60 -1.13
N ARG A 127 5.16 18.02 -2.17
CA ARG A 127 6.25 19.00 -2.03
C ARG A 127 6.30 20.00 -3.18
N ILE A 128 5.12 20.41 -3.66
CA ILE A 128 4.98 21.35 -4.76
C ILE A 128 5.11 22.80 -4.25
N THR A 129 5.75 23.65 -5.04
CA THR A 129 5.97 25.08 -4.73
C THR A 129 5.17 26.00 -5.62
N THR A 130 4.66 25.50 -6.75
CA THR A 130 3.81 26.22 -7.69
C THR A 130 2.55 25.42 -8.01
N ASN A 131 1.42 26.08 -8.23
CA ASN A 131 0.20 25.40 -8.69
C ASN A 131 0.25 25.10 -10.20
N ALA A 132 -0.78 24.48 -10.74
CA ALA A 132 -0.87 24.13 -12.17
C ALA A 132 -0.80 25.34 -13.11
N ASN A 133 -1.11 26.55 -12.63
CA ASN A 133 -1.02 27.81 -13.38
C ASN A 133 0.39 28.44 -13.33
N GLY A 134 1.28 27.91 -12.50
CA GLY A 134 2.63 28.44 -12.25
C GLY A 134 2.67 29.52 -11.15
N ASP A 135 1.57 29.71 -10.39
CA ASP A 135 1.55 30.66 -9.27
C ASP A 135 2.24 30.04 -8.04
N GLU A 136 2.99 30.85 -7.31
CA GLU A 136 3.66 30.41 -6.07
C GLU A 136 2.67 29.96 -5.00
N VAL A 137 2.87 28.78 -4.43
CA VAL A 137 2.09 28.24 -3.34
C VAL A 137 2.79 28.47 -2.01
N LYS A 138 2.06 28.97 -1.01
CA LYS A 138 2.58 29.14 0.35
C LYS A 138 2.59 27.82 1.09
N PHE A 139 3.76 27.43 1.58
CA PHE A 139 3.98 26.24 2.37
C PHE A 139 4.87 26.52 3.58
N GLN A 140 4.90 25.58 4.53
CA GLN A 140 5.84 25.53 5.64
C GLN A 140 6.73 24.31 5.48
N GLN A 141 8.03 24.48 5.66
CA GLN A 141 9.00 23.40 5.61
C GLN A 141 9.82 23.41 6.87
N ASN A 142 9.90 22.28 7.54
CA ASN A 142 10.79 22.13 8.69
C ASN A 142 12.25 22.15 8.19
N PRO A 143 13.08 23.14 8.61
CA PRO A 143 14.45 23.27 8.15
C PRO A 143 15.33 22.08 8.55
N ASP A 144 15.00 21.38 9.65
CA ASP A 144 15.74 20.25 10.17
C ASP A 144 15.31 18.90 9.57
N SER A 145 14.27 18.90 8.70
CA SER A 145 13.66 17.67 8.18
C SER A 145 13.00 17.92 6.82
N VAL A 146 13.82 18.33 5.86
CA VAL A 146 13.37 18.67 4.47
C VAL A 146 12.71 17.49 3.76
N GLU A 147 13.16 16.27 4.06
CA GLU A 147 12.64 15.02 3.49
C GLU A 147 11.20 14.70 3.93
N LEU A 148 10.67 15.38 4.95
CA LEU A 148 9.30 15.14 5.41
C LEU A 148 8.21 15.72 4.51
N GLY A 149 8.59 16.44 3.44
CA GLY A 149 7.67 17.15 2.55
C GLY A 149 7.22 18.48 3.14
N PHE A 150 6.25 19.10 2.49
CA PHE A 150 5.75 20.42 2.88
C PHE A 150 4.43 20.33 3.64
N LEU A 151 4.17 21.36 4.46
CA LEU A 151 2.92 21.56 5.15
C LEU A 151 2.20 22.75 4.51
N TYR A 152 0.94 22.57 4.15
CA TYR A 152 0.11 23.58 3.50
C TYR A 152 -1.07 23.95 4.40
N THR A 153 -1.48 25.22 4.39
CA THR A 153 -2.81 25.60 4.89
C THR A 153 -3.87 24.94 4.00
N TRP A 154 -5.09 24.80 4.50
CA TRP A 154 -6.13 24.17 3.72
C TRP A 154 -6.44 24.93 2.42
N ASP A 155 -6.54 26.28 2.49
CA ASP A 155 -6.78 27.10 1.32
C ASP A 155 -5.68 26.97 0.26
N ALA A 156 -4.41 26.85 0.69
CA ALA A 156 -3.30 26.61 -0.22
C ALA A 156 -3.39 25.21 -0.83
N ALA A 157 -3.68 24.18 -0.03
CA ALA A 157 -3.82 22.80 -0.50
C ALA A 157 -4.95 22.64 -1.53
N MET A 158 -6.07 23.34 -1.32
CA MET A 158 -7.24 23.30 -2.19
C MET A 158 -7.11 24.19 -3.45
N ASP A 159 -6.05 24.99 -3.56
CA ASP A 159 -5.80 25.91 -4.67
C ASP A 159 -7.02 26.80 -4.99
N GLY A 160 -7.65 27.33 -3.94
CA GLY A 160 -8.83 28.19 -4.01
C GLY A 160 -10.16 27.46 -4.23
N SER A 161 -10.18 26.14 -4.43
CA SER A 161 -11.42 25.35 -4.48
C SER A 161 -12.02 25.17 -3.08
N THR A 162 -13.34 24.96 -3.02
CA THR A 162 -14.06 24.60 -1.80
C THR A 162 -14.82 23.28 -1.94
N ASP A 163 -14.70 22.63 -3.07
CA ASP A 163 -15.44 21.43 -3.41
C ASP A 163 -14.80 20.19 -2.80
N GLU A 164 -15.62 19.30 -2.27
CA GLU A 164 -15.17 18.01 -1.78
C GLU A 164 -14.66 17.15 -2.93
N GLY A 165 -13.49 16.53 -2.76
CA GLY A 165 -12.84 15.76 -3.81
C GLY A 165 -12.17 16.63 -4.90
N ALA A 166 -11.96 17.92 -4.64
CA ALA A 166 -11.24 18.77 -5.59
C ALA A 166 -9.80 18.33 -5.80
N GLN A 167 -9.29 18.54 -7.01
CA GLN A 167 -7.88 18.29 -7.33
C GLN A 167 -6.96 19.08 -6.39
N GLY A 168 -7.21 20.38 -6.21
CA GLY A 168 -6.33 21.28 -5.46
C GLY A 168 -4.92 21.24 -6.02
N LEU A 169 -3.90 21.10 -5.18
CA LEU A 169 -2.50 20.97 -5.58
C LEU A 169 -2.12 19.57 -6.07
N CYS A 170 -3.04 18.62 -6.09
CA CYS A 170 -2.76 17.26 -6.57
C CYS A 170 -2.49 17.27 -8.08
N PRO A 171 -1.65 16.34 -8.58
CA PRO A 171 -1.44 16.14 -10.01
C PRO A 171 -2.72 15.77 -10.76
N ASP A 172 -2.72 15.89 -12.09
CA ASP A 172 -3.85 15.52 -12.95
C ASP A 172 -4.29 14.06 -12.72
N GLY A 173 -5.60 13.86 -12.55
CA GLY A 173 -6.19 12.54 -12.23
C GLY A 173 -5.99 12.11 -10.78
N TRP A 174 -5.66 13.07 -9.90
CA TRP A 174 -5.56 12.90 -8.46
C TRP A 174 -6.29 14.02 -7.74
N HIS A 175 -6.80 13.76 -6.54
CA HIS A 175 -7.52 14.73 -5.73
C HIS A 175 -7.08 14.74 -4.26
N ILE A 176 -7.42 15.81 -3.55
CA ILE A 176 -7.25 15.87 -2.09
C ILE A 176 -8.32 14.95 -1.46
N PRO A 177 -7.93 14.00 -0.61
CA PRO A 177 -8.85 12.98 -0.11
C PRO A 177 -10.07 13.59 0.59
N THR A 178 -11.21 12.97 0.39
CA THR A 178 -12.44 13.29 1.10
C THR A 178 -12.39 12.77 2.55
N HIS A 179 -13.32 13.23 3.39
CA HIS A 179 -13.50 12.68 4.75
C HIS A 179 -13.76 11.16 4.73
N ALA A 180 -14.55 10.68 3.78
CA ALA A 180 -14.85 9.25 3.64
C ALA A 180 -13.58 8.44 3.34
N GLU A 181 -12.76 8.90 2.41
CA GLU A 181 -11.49 8.25 2.05
C GLU A 181 -10.47 8.25 3.19
N LEU A 182 -10.35 9.36 3.93
CA LEU A 182 -9.50 9.38 5.13
C LEU A 182 -10.04 8.45 6.23
N THR A 183 -11.36 8.29 6.34
CA THR A 183 -11.97 7.36 7.29
C THR A 183 -11.62 5.93 6.93
N ASP A 184 -11.74 5.54 5.66
CA ASP A 184 -11.35 4.22 5.17
C ASP A 184 -9.85 3.96 5.36
N LEU A 185 -9.00 4.95 5.08
CA LEU A 185 -7.57 4.88 5.35
C LEU A 185 -7.29 4.71 6.85
N SER A 186 -8.01 5.42 7.73
CA SER A 186 -7.81 5.33 9.17
C SER A 186 -8.11 3.93 9.71
N VAL A 187 -9.15 3.27 9.18
CA VAL A 187 -9.49 1.88 9.51
C VAL A 187 -8.38 0.93 9.07
N ALA A 188 -7.86 1.10 7.85
CA ALA A 188 -6.74 0.30 7.35
C ALA A 188 -5.48 0.46 8.21
N LEU A 189 -5.16 1.69 8.62
CA LEU A 189 -4.01 2.00 9.48
C LEU A 189 -4.17 1.57 10.95
N CYS A 190 -5.37 1.21 11.40
CA CYS A 190 -5.63 0.70 12.76
C CYS A 190 -5.70 -0.82 12.84
N ASN A 191 -5.65 -1.53 11.72
CA ASN A 191 -5.78 -2.99 11.70
C ASN A 191 -4.39 -3.63 11.88
N ASP A 192 -4.11 -4.18 13.07
CA ASP A 192 -2.79 -4.70 13.49
C ASP A 192 -2.21 -5.76 12.52
N SER A 193 -3.05 -6.54 11.84
CA SER A 193 -2.61 -7.53 10.83
C SER A 193 -2.21 -6.90 9.49
N VAL A 194 -2.58 -5.64 9.26
CA VAL A 194 -2.31 -4.88 8.03
C VAL A 194 -1.21 -3.84 8.27
N VAL A 195 -1.05 -3.37 9.52
CA VAL A 195 -0.13 -2.28 9.89
C VAL A 195 1.33 -2.62 9.62
N GLU A 196 1.78 -3.86 9.85
CA GLU A 196 3.17 -4.25 9.52
C GLU A 196 3.43 -4.27 8.00
N ASN A 197 2.39 -4.54 7.19
CA ASN A 197 2.49 -4.55 5.73
C ASN A 197 2.14 -3.18 5.09
N LEU A 198 1.30 -2.35 5.74
CA LEU A 198 0.86 -1.04 5.21
C LEU A 198 1.69 0.15 5.70
N ILE A 199 2.29 0.10 6.89
CA ILE A 199 3.17 1.19 7.35
C ILE A 199 4.39 1.30 6.42
N ASN A 200 4.86 0.17 5.89
CA ASN A 200 6.02 0.13 5.01
C ASN A 200 5.73 0.64 3.58
N PRO A 201 4.62 0.28 2.90
CA PRO A 201 4.31 0.85 1.60
C PRO A 201 3.68 2.26 1.65
N PHE A 202 2.94 2.62 2.71
CA PHE A 202 2.35 3.95 2.85
C PHE A 202 3.35 4.97 3.39
N ASP A 203 4.47 4.53 3.97
CA ASP A 203 5.60 5.31 4.49
C ASP A 203 5.13 6.59 5.22
N LEU A 204 4.39 6.40 6.32
CA LEU A 204 3.86 7.52 7.10
C LEU A 204 5.00 8.38 7.65
N VAL A 205 5.13 9.55 7.09
CA VAL A 205 6.12 10.55 7.48
C VAL A 205 5.56 11.39 8.62
N TYR A 206 6.27 11.44 9.74
CA TYR A 206 5.82 12.14 10.96
C TYR A 206 6.20 13.62 10.92
N ALA A 207 5.65 14.34 9.95
CA ALA A 207 5.92 15.77 9.72
C ALA A 207 5.28 16.69 10.78
N GLY A 208 4.40 16.16 11.62
CA GLY A 208 3.66 16.97 12.60
C GLY A 208 2.67 17.93 11.95
N PHE A 209 2.61 19.16 12.46
CA PHE A 209 1.81 20.27 11.92
C PHE A 209 2.44 21.62 12.29
N TYR A 210 1.97 22.71 11.65
CA TYR A 210 2.42 24.08 11.91
C TYR A 210 1.23 24.98 12.25
N ASN A 211 1.31 25.71 13.39
CA ASN A 211 0.32 26.67 13.86
C ASN A 211 0.95 27.98 14.37
N GLY A 212 2.02 28.41 13.75
CA GLY A 212 2.92 29.48 14.19
C GLY A 212 4.29 28.95 14.60
N ASP A 213 4.36 27.65 14.93
CA ASP A 213 5.58 26.90 15.19
C ASP A 213 5.36 25.42 14.81
N PHE A 214 6.45 24.66 14.58
CA PHE A 214 6.37 23.23 14.27
C PHE A 214 6.05 22.42 15.52
N GLN A 215 5.01 21.60 15.44
CA GLN A 215 4.49 20.79 16.53
C GLN A 215 4.52 19.30 16.18
N ASN A 216 4.87 18.46 17.15
CA ASN A 216 4.80 17.00 17.07
C ASN A 216 5.60 16.36 15.93
N VAL A 217 6.63 17.04 15.41
CA VAL A 217 7.56 16.49 14.41
C VAL A 217 8.22 15.24 14.98
N GLY A 218 8.32 14.19 14.17
CA GLY A 218 8.84 12.89 14.57
C GLY A 218 7.86 12.01 15.36
N ASN A 219 6.69 12.54 15.79
CA ASN A 219 5.71 11.85 16.65
C ASN A 219 4.34 11.66 16.02
N SER A 220 3.94 12.51 15.08
CA SER A 220 2.64 12.40 14.43
C SER A 220 2.68 12.73 12.95
N ALA A 221 1.76 12.14 12.20
CA ALA A 221 1.43 12.49 10.82
C ALA A 221 0.01 13.08 10.77
N SER A 222 -0.19 14.11 9.98
CA SER A 222 -1.51 14.70 9.74
C SER A 222 -1.72 14.92 8.25
N LEU A 223 -2.89 14.55 7.73
CA LEU A 223 -3.26 14.69 6.32
C LEU A 223 -4.55 15.47 6.18
N TRP A 224 -4.58 16.47 5.29
CA TRP A 224 -5.79 17.21 4.96
C TRP A 224 -6.83 16.34 4.25
N SER A 225 -8.10 16.64 4.55
CA SER A 225 -9.24 16.29 3.72
C SER A 225 -9.69 17.51 2.91
N SER A 226 -10.32 17.29 1.76
CA SER A 226 -11.08 18.31 1.03
C SER A 226 -12.42 18.66 1.70
N SER A 227 -12.90 17.84 2.64
CA SER A 227 -14.22 17.97 3.27
C SER A 227 -14.18 18.92 4.47
N LYS A 228 -15.19 19.82 4.52
CA LYS A 228 -15.40 20.76 5.63
C LYS A 228 -16.25 20.16 6.74
N SER A 229 -16.04 20.67 7.96
CA SER A 229 -16.90 20.46 9.12
C SER A 229 -17.16 21.84 9.76
N HIS A 230 -18.22 22.53 9.32
CA HIS A 230 -18.50 23.91 9.70
C HIS A 230 -17.31 24.84 9.34
N ASP A 231 -16.73 25.51 10.35
CA ASP A 231 -15.57 26.39 10.18
C ASP A 231 -14.22 25.66 10.23
N ASN A 232 -14.23 24.35 10.36
CA ASN A 232 -13.03 23.49 10.43
C ASN A 232 -13.00 22.51 9.26
N ILE A 233 -11.86 21.86 9.11
CA ILE A 233 -11.59 20.91 8.03
C ILE A 233 -11.30 19.55 8.64
N TRP A 234 -11.87 18.48 8.08
CA TRP A 234 -11.54 17.12 8.49
C TRP A 234 -10.08 16.81 8.15
N LYS A 235 -9.42 16.05 9.04
CA LYS A 235 -8.07 15.53 8.84
C LYS A 235 -7.93 14.13 9.38
N LEU A 236 -7.01 13.37 8.82
CA LEU A 236 -6.46 12.20 9.47
C LEU A 236 -5.31 12.64 10.40
N TYR A 237 -5.27 12.08 11.59
CA TYR A 237 -4.18 12.23 12.55
C TYR A 237 -3.68 10.85 12.97
N TYR A 238 -2.42 10.54 12.72
CA TYR A 238 -1.79 9.29 13.16
C TYR A 238 -0.76 9.58 14.25
N HIS A 239 -0.86 8.84 15.35
CA HIS A 239 0.08 8.97 16.48
C HIS A 239 1.02 7.77 16.52
N LYS A 240 2.32 8.02 16.35
CA LYS A 240 3.39 7.02 16.25
C LYS A 240 3.40 6.03 17.40
N ASN A 241 3.45 6.53 18.65
CA ASN A 241 3.57 5.68 19.84
C ASN A 241 2.29 4.88 20.14
N LEU A 242 1.11 5.40 19.77
CA LEU A 242 -0.16 4.70 19.93
C LEU A 242 -0.42 3.71 18.79
N LYS A 243 0.30 3.85 17.66
CA LYS A 243 0.06 3.10 16.43
C LYS A 243 -1.40 3.16 15.99
N LYS A 244 -2.03 4.35 16.10
CA LYS A 244 -3.45 4.56 15.81
C LYS A 244 -3.67 5.79 14.96
N ALA A 245 -4.58 5.65 14.00
CA ALA A 245 -5.14 6.72 13.23
C ALA A 245 -6.46 7.19 13.83
N PHE A 246 -6.71 8.47 13.76
CA PHE A 246 -7.93 9.12 14.24
C PHE A 246 -8.40 10.10 13.17
N ILE A 247 -9.71 10.29 13.06
CA ILE A 247 -10.30 11.35 12.25
C ILE A 247 -10.71 12.47 13.20
N TYR A 248 -10.11 13.64 12.96
CA TYR A 248 -10.39 14.86 13.71
C TYR A 248 -10.68 16.01 12.73
N TYR A 249 -10.88 17.20 13.27
CA TYR A 249 -10.94 18.43 12.50
C TYR A 249 -9.84 19.38 12.95
N GLU A 250 -9.43 20.26 12.03
CA GLU A 250 -8.37 21.23 12.23
C GLU A 250 -8.78 22.59 11.68
N LYS A 251 -8.17 23.65 12.18
CA LYS A 251 -8.37 25.00 11.66
C LYS A 251 -7.73 25.15 10.29
N PRO A 252 -8.42 25.75 9.29
CA PRO A 252 -7.89 25.85 7.91
C PRO A 252 -6.59 26.67 7.80
N GLN A 253 -6.30 27.58 8.74
CA GLN A 253 -5.09 28.39 8.79
C GLN A 253 -3.85 27.66 9.32
N ASN A 254 -4.01 26.51 9.98
CA ASN A 254 -2.90 25.66 10.35
C ASN A 254 -2.38 24.94 9.10
N ALA A 255 -1.10 24.57 9.09
CA ALA A 255 -0.52 23.84 7.96
C ALA A 255 -0.23 22.40 8.34
N ILE A 256 -0.67 21.47 7.49
CA ILE A 256 -0.40 20.03 7.59
C ILE A 256 -0.09 19.43 6.21
N SER A 257 0.30 18.17 6.19
CA SER A 257 0.69 17.50 4.94
C SER A 257 -0.50 17.22 4.03
N VAL A 258 -0.20 17.06 2.73
CA VAL A 258 -1.13 16.61 1.69
C VAL A 258 -0.60 15.31 1.11
N ARG A 259 -1.49 14.33 0.94
CA ARG A 259 -1.29 13.13 0.11
C ARG A 259 -2.51 12.93 -0.76
N CYS A 260 -2.30 12.80 -2.03
CA CYS A 260 -3.37 12.70 -3.01
C CYS A 260 -3.86 11.26 -3.18
N VAL A 261 -5.11 11.14 -3.60
CA VAL A 261 -5.77 9.88 -3.97
C VAL A 261 -6.04 9.92 -5.47
N LYS A 262 -5.85 8.81 -6.15
CA LYS A 262 -6.15 8.69 -7.58
C LYS A 262 -7.66 8.61 -7.81
N ASP A 263 -8.15 9.33 -8.85
CA ASP A 263 -9.55 9.36 -9.29
C ASP A 263 -10.07 7.99 -9.78
#